data_2d713611a2445b5720f3842687a30185
#
_entry.id   2d713611a2445b5720f3842687a30185
#
_cell.length_a   1.000
_cell.length_b   1.000
_cell.length_c   1.000
_cell.angle_alpha   90.00
_cell.angle_beta   90.00
_cell.angle_gamma   90.00
#
_symmetry.space_group_name_H-M   'P 1'
#
loop_
_entity.id
_entity.type
_entity.pdbx_description
1 polymer ?
#
loop_
_entity_poly.entity_id
_entity_poly.type
_entity_poly.pdbx_seq_one_letter_code
_entity_poly.pdbx_strand_id
1 'polypeptide(L)'
;QIFNQTKCDGVKIEGNAELVDVIKYLTKKNIPVMAHVGLQPQKFSSASKFKIYGRKEDDLKNILNDCKALEKAGAISLLLEGILTEIATQITFASKIPTIGIGASEYCDGQILVSEDMLGMFTEYHPKFVKKYANLCSNIQNAIKRFSSEVNNNKFPNKKFRYD
;
A
#
# COMPACT_ATOMS: atom_id res chain seq x y z
N GLN A 1 -2.38 -7.89 -21.63
CA GLN A 1 -2.19 -6.67 -22.45
C GLN A 1 -1.35 -5.65 -21.70
N ILE A 2 -1.74 -5.20 -20.49
CA ILE A 2 -1.01 -4.20 -19.66
C ILE A 2 0.45 -4.60 -19.47
N PHE A 3 0.74 -5.81 -19.00
CA PHE A 3 2.09 -6.31 -18.74
C PHE A 3 3.01 -6.14 -19.95
N ASN A 4 2.54 -6.52 -21.14
CA ASN A 4 3.34 -6.40 -22.38
C ASN A 4 3.54 -4.96 -22.84
N GLN A 5 2.58 -4.07 -22.56
CA GLN A 5 2.65 -2.67 -22.99
C GLN A 5 3.49 -1.81 -22.04
N THR A 6 3.44 -2.07 -20.74
CA THR A 6 4.13 -1.25 -19.73
C THR A 6 5.56 -1.71 -19.43
N LYS A 7 5.93 -2.92 -19.86
CA LYS A 7 7.22 -3.58 -19.51
C LYS A 7 7.44 -3.66 -17.99
N CYS A 8 6.36 -3.76 -17.19
CA CYS A 8 6.48 -3.95 -15.75
C CYS A 8 7.04 -5.36 -15.44
N ASP A 9 7.73 -5.48 -14.30
CA ASP A 9 8.37 -6.74 -13.89
C ASP A 9 7.38 -7.74 -13.28
N GLY A 10 6.20 -7.28 -12.86
CA GLY A 10 5.16 -8.09 -12.27
C GLY A 10 3.87 -7.30 -12.06
N VAL A 11 2.85 -7.98 -11.53
CA VAL A 11 1.55 -7.36 -11.22
C VAL A 11 1.16 -7.66 -9.77
N LYS A 12 0.51 -6.70 -9.12
CA LYS A 12 -0.13 -6.89 -7.81
C LYS A 12 -1.63 -7.05 -8.02
N ILE A 13 -2.24 -8.05 -7.37
CA ILE A 13 -3.69 -8.33 -7.48
C ILE A 13 -4.27 -8.49 -6.08
N GLU A 14 -5.35 -7.75 -5.80
CA GLU A 14 -6.10 -7.83 -4.54
C GLU A 14 -7.14 -8.93 -4.59
N GLY A 15 -7.13 -9.85 -3.63
CA GLY A 15 -8.11 -10.91 -3.48
C GLY A 15 -7.62 -12.04 -2.58
N ASN A 16 -8.47 -13.03 -2.40
CA ASN A 16 -8.23 -14.19 -1.55
C ASN A 16 -8.13 -15.46 -2.44
N ALA A 17 -8.54 -16.62 -1.93
CA ALA A 17 -8.46 -17.89 -2.67
C ALA A 17 -9.20 -17.88 -4.02
N GLU A 18 -10.15 -16.98 -4.23
CA GLU A 18 -10.83 -16.79 -5.53
C GLU A 18 -9.87 -16.41 -6.66
N LEU A 19 -8.68 -15.89 -6.33
CA LEU A 19 -7.66 -15.54 -7.32
C LEU A 19 -6.77 -16.71 -7.77
N VAL A 20 -6.89 -17.88 -7.17
CA VAL A 20 -6.01 -19.04 -7.45
C VAL A 20 -5.91 -19.34 -8.93
N ASP A 21 -7.02 -19.38 -9.65
CA ASP A 21 -7.01 -19.71 -11.07
C ASP A 21 -6.45 -18.57 -11.94
N VAL A 22 -6.69 -17.32 -11.53
CA VAL A 22 -6.11 -16.13 -12.18
C VAL A 22 -4.59 -16.15 -12.03
N ILE A 23 -4.08 -16.40 -10.81
CA ILE A 23 -2.64 -16.47 -10.55
C ILE A 23 -2.00 -17.61 -11.34
N LYS A 24 -2.57 -18.81 -11.32
CA LYS A 24 -2.09 -19.93 -12.14
C LYS A 24 -2.02 -19.57 -13.63
N TYR A 25 -3.04 -18.89 -14.14
CA TYR A 25 -3.06 -18.46 -15.53
C TYR A 25 -1.94 -17.47 -15.83
N LEU A 26 -1.74 -16.46 -15.00
CA LEU A 26 -0.69 -15.45 -15.16
C LEU A 26 0.71 -16.07 -15.04
N THR A 27 0.93 -16.93 -14.05
CA THR A 27 2.19 -17.65 -13.85
C THR A 27 2.56 -18.53 -15.05
N LYS A 28 1.58 -19.23 -15.63
CA LYS A 28 1.78 -19.98 -16.89
C LYS A 28 2.19 -19.09 -18.08
N LYS A 29 1.94 -17.79 -18.01
CA LYS A 29 2.35 -16.77 -18.98
C LYS A 29 3.65 -16.06 -18.61
N ASN A 30 4.37 -16.57 -17.61
CA ASN A 30 5.57 -15.97 -17.03
C ASN A 30 5.36 -14.53 -16.54
N ILE A 31 4.17 -14.23 -16.00
CA ILE A 31 3.86 -12.96 -15.37
C ILE A 31 3.96 -13.13 -13.86
N PRO A 32 4.96 -12.53 -13.19
CA PRO A 32 5.09 -12.58 -11.74
C PRO A 32 3.92 -11.89 -11.06
N VAL A 33 3.37 -12.49 -9.99
CA VAL A 33 2.21 -11.97 -9.27
C VAL A 33 2.53 -11.81 -7.79
N MET A 34 2.37 -10.59 -7.28
CA MET A 34 2.23 -10.32 -5.85
C MET A 34 0.75 -10.42 -5.48
N ALA A 35 0.40 -11.35 -4.59
CA ALA A 35 -0.96 -11.51 -4.12
C ALA A 35 -1.20 -10.62 -2.89
N HIS A 36 -2.23 -9.77 -2.93
CA HIS A 36 -2.56 -8.84 -1.86
C HIS A 36 -3.76 -9.37 -1.06
N VAL A 37 -3.53 -9.67 0.21
CA VAL A 37 -4.47 -10.31 1.13
C VAL A 37 -4.76 -9.39 2.33
N GLY A 38 -5.91 -9.57 2.93
CA GLY A 38 -6.37 -8.79 4.08
C GLY A 38 -7.27 -7.63 3.65
N LEU A 39 -6.96 -6.40 4.06
CA LEU A 39 -7.67 -5.23 3.61
C LEU A 39 -7.45 -5.04 2.10
N GLN A 40 -8.55 -4.89 1.39
CA GLN A 40 -8.57 -4.68 -0.06
C GLN A 40 -9.20 -3.32 -0.34
N PRO A 41 -8.41 -2.24 -0.39
CA PRO A 41 -8.93 -0.87 -0.48
C PRO A 41 -9.89 -0.63 -1.62
N GLN A 42 -9.69 -1.29 -2.77
CA GLN A 42 -10.56 -1.13 -3.94
C GLN A 42 -11.99 -1.65 -3.72
N LYS A 43 -12.22 -2.51 -2.72
CA LYS A 43 -13.58 -2.98 -2.37
C LYS A 43 -14.36 -1.99 -1.49
N PHE A 44 -13.74 -0.91 -1.04
CA PHE A 44 -14.36 0.07 -0.14
C PHE A 44 -14.51 1.44 -0.81
N SER A 45 -15.64 2.09 -0.59
CA SER A 45 -15.93 3.43 -1.11
C SER A 45 -15.23 4.56 -0.33
N SER A 46 -14.70 4.29 0.87
CA SER A 46 -13.93 5.23 1.68
C SER A 46 -13.06 4.52 2.71
N ALA A 47 -11.95 5.14 3.10
CA ALA A 47 -11.02 4.63 4.10
C ALA A 47 -11.63 4.46 5.50
N SER A 48 -12.68 5.23 5.84
CA SER A 48 -13.41 5.08 7.11
C SER A 48 -14.13 3.74 7.27
N LYS A 49 -14.32 2.99 6.18
CA LYS A 49 -14.94 1.66 6.18
C LYS A 49 -13.91 0.53 6.25
N PHE A 50 -12.64 0.83 6.34
CA PHE A 50 -11.59 -0.18 6.43
C PHE A 50 -11.75 -1.05 7.68
N LYS A 51 -11.61 -2.36 7.50
CA LYS A 51 -11.69 -3.34 8.56
C LYS A 51 -10.32 -3.98 8.78
N ILE A 52 -9.98 -4.21 10.04
CA ILE A 52 -8.81 -5.00 10.42
C ILE A 52 -9.24 -6.46 10.41
N TYR A 53 -8.49 -7.30 9.74
CA TYR A 53 -8.74 -8.73 9.59
C TYR A 53 -8.06 -9.54 10.69
N GLY A 54 -8.73 -10.66 11.07
CA GLY A 54 -8.20 -11.60 12.06
C GLY A 54 -8.73 -11.43 13.47
N ARG A 55 -9.77 -10.62 13.69
CA ARG A 55 -10.39 -10.46 15.01
C ARG A 55 -11.24 -11.66 15.43
N LYS A 56 -11.69 -12.48 14.47
CA LYS A 56 -12.44 -13.70 14.70
C LYS A 56 -11.58 -14.91 14.39
N GLU A 57 -11.79 -16.00 15.12
CA GLU A 57 -11.00 -17.22 14.94
C GLU A 57 -11.15 -17.82 13.53
N ASP A 58 -12.33 -17.70 12.94
CA ASP A 58 -12.58 -18.12 11.55
C ASP A 58 -11.81 -17.27 10.54
N ASP A 59 -11.64 -15.95 10.79
CA ASP A 59 -10.87 -15.07 9.92
C ASP A 59 -9.40 -15.52 9.86
N LEU A 60 -8.84 -15.97 10.99
CA LEU A 60 -7.47 -16.48 11.08
C LEU A 60 -7.25 -17.67 10.15
N LYS A 61 -8.10 -18.71 10.28
CA LYS A 61 -7.99 -19.93 9.46
C LYS A 61 -8.16 -19.63 7.99
N ASN A 62 -9.11 -18.78 7.65
CA ASN A 62 -9.40 -18.41 6.26
C ASN A 62 -8.19 -17.68 5.64
N ILE A 63 -7.64 -16.65 6.30
CA ILE A 63 -6.51 -15.88 5.76
C ILE A 63 -5.26 -16.77 5.60
N LEU A 64 -4.96 -17.65 6.56
CA LEU A 64 -3.85 -18.59 6.46
C LEU A 64 -4.03 -19.56 5.28
N ASN A 65 -5.25 -20.07 5.08
CA ASN A 65 -5.55 -20.96 3.96
C ASN A 65 -5.48 -20.22 2.64
N ASP A 66 -5.99 -18.99 2.56
CA ASP A 66 -5.90 -18.14 1.38
C ASP A 66 -4.44 -17.90 0.98
N CYS A 67 -3.59 -17.48 1.91
CA CYS A 67 -2.17 -17.26 1.65
C CYS A 67 -1.47 -18.53 1.12
N LYS A 68 -1.73 -19.69 1.74
CA LYS A 68 -1.19 -20.97 1.27
C LYS A 68 -1.69 -21.35 -0.13
N ALA A 69 -2.95 -21.08 -0.44
CA ALA A 69 -3.53 -21.37 -1.74
C ALA A 69 -2.93 -20.47 -2.83
N LEU A 70 -2.74 -19.17 -2.55
CA LEU A 70 -2.14 -18.21 -3.47
C LEU A 70 -0.65 -18.50 -3.72
N GLU A 71 0.11 -18.87 -2.68
CA GLU A 71 1.49 -19.33 -2.80
C GLU A 71 1.57 -20.59 -3.70
N LYS A 72 0.75 -21.60 -3.44
CA LYS A 72 0.68 -22.81 -4.28
C LYS A 72 0.24 -22.53 -5.71
N ALA A 73 -0.53 -21.47 -5.95
CA ALA A 73 -0.92 -21.03 -7.28
C ALA A 73 0.23 -20.40 -8.08
N GLY A 74 1.35 -20.06 -7.42
CA GLY A 74 2.54 -19.49 -8.02
C GLY A 74 2.72 -18.00 -7.79
N ALA A 75 2.05 -17.41 -6.79
CA ALA A 75 2.40 -16.06 -6.35
C ALA A 75 3.88 -16.01 -5.92
N ILE A 76 4.57 -14.92 -6.27
CA ILE A 76 5.99 -14.73 -5.94
C ILE A 76 6.19 -14.01 -4.60
N SER A 77 5.17 -13.35 -4.10
CA SER A 77 5.16 -12.67 -2.80
C SER A 77 3.73 -12.45 -2.31
N LEU A 78 3.58 -12.23 -1.01
CA LEU A 78 2.31 -11.87 -0.38
C LEU A 78 2.41 -10.44 0.16
N LEU A 79 1.45 -9.59 -0.19
CA LEU A 79 1.23 -8.30 0.48
C LEU A 79 0.14 -8.51 1.54
N LEU A 80 0.46 -8.19 2.80
CA LEU A 80 -0.41 -8.37 3.96
C LEU A 80 -0.84 -6.99 4.45
N GLU A 81 -2.11 -6.62 4.22
CA GLU A 81 -2.61 -5.30 4.61
C GLU A 81 -3.69 -5.39 5.70
N GLY A 82 -3.53 -4.59 6.78
CA GLY A 82 -4.54 -4.46 7.82
C GLY A 82 -4.90 -5.78 8.52
N ILE A 83 -3.91 -6.66 8.69
CA ILE A 83 -4.04 -7.95 9.37
C ILE A 83 -3.45 -7.83 10.76
N LEU A 84 -4.06 -8.46 11.77
CA LEU A 84 -3.51 -8.48 13.13
C LEU A 84 -2.07 -9.02 13.13
N THR A 85 -1.21 -8.39 13.92
CA THR A 85 0.23 -8.69 14.01
C THR A 85 0.50 -10.18 14.20
N GLU A 86 -0.20 -10.83 15.13
CA GLU A 86 -0.02 -12.26 15.42
C GLU A 86 -0.28 -13.14 14.19
N ILE A 87 -1.29 -12.82 13.41
CA ILE A 87 -1.67 -13.58 12.20
C ILE A 87 -0.68 -13.34 11.09
N ALA A 88 -0.33 -12.08 10.84
CA ALA A 88 0.67 -11.73 9.83
C ALA A 88 2.02 -12.38 10.14
N THR A 89 2.39 -12.46 11.42
CA THR A 89 3.59 -13.16 11.89
C THR A 89 3.52 -14.66 11.58
N GLN A 90 2.39 -15.30 11.87
CA GLN A 90 2.20 -16.73 11.56
C GLN A 90 2.26 -16.98 10.04
N ILE A 91 1.66 -16.10 9.22
CA ILE A 91 1.73 -16.19 7.76
C ILE A 91 3.18 -16.10 7.31
N THR A 92 3.93 -15.10 7.80
CA THR A 92 5.33 -14.87 7.45
C THR A 92 6.20 -16.09 7.74
N PHE A 93 6.10 -16.66 8.95
CA PHE A 93 6.89 -17.85 9.30
C PHE A 93 6.47 -19.13 8.57
N ALA A 94 5.23 -19.21 8.11
CA ALA A 94 4.71 -20.37 7.37
C ALA A 94 4.89 -20.26 5.85
N SER A 95 5.11 -19.07 5.32
CA SER A 95 5.27 -18.80 3.89
C SER A 95 6.67 -19.18 3.40
N LYS A 96 6.75 -19.68 2.18
CA LYS A 96 8.02 -19.94 1.46
C LYS A 96 8.39 -18.81 0.52
N ILE A 97 7.52 -17.83 0.35
CA ILE A 97 7.71 -16.66 -0.50
C ILE A 97 7.72 -15.40 0.38
N PRO A 98 8.41 -14.34 -0.03
CA PRO A 98 8.48 -13.10 0.73
C PRO A 98 7.13 -12.52 1.09
N THR A 99 7.00 -12.02 2.31
CA THR A 99 5.84 -11.29 2.80
C THR A 99 6.17 -9.80 2.95
N ILE A 100 5.26 -8.95 2.48
CA ILE A 100 5.38 -7.49 2.57
C ILE A 100 4.23 -6.97 3.43
N GLY A 101 4.55 -6.27 4.51
CA GLY A 101 3.55 -5.73 5.43
C GLY A 101 3.16 -4.29 5.12
N ILE A 102 1.87 -3.98 5.28
CA ILE A 102 1.37 -2.63 5.42
C ILE A 102 0.29 -2.63 6.52
N GLY A 103 0.62 -2.07 7.68
CA GLY A 103 -0.26 -2.17 8.86
C GLY A 103 -0.52 -3.62 9.27
N ALA A 104 0.51 -4.46 9.25
CA ALA A 104 0.45 -5.87 9.60
C ALA A 104 1.46 -6.20 10.72
N SER A 105 2.57 -6.88 10.41
CA SER A 105 3.57 -7.29 11.41
C SER A 105 4.96 -6.76 11.07
N GLU A 106 5.72 -6.40 12.09
CA GLU A 106 7.15 -6.08 11.99
C GLU A 106 8.01 -7.26 11.54
N TYR A 107 7.51 -8.48 11.63
CA TYR A 107 8.23 -9.70 11.23
C TYR A 107 8.08 -10.02 9.73
N CYS A 108 7.25 -9.25 8.97
CA CYS A 108 7.22 -9.40 7.52
C CYS A 108 8.62 -9.10 6.93
N ASP A 109 8.96 -9.79 5.84
CA ASP A 109 10.27 -9.67 5.18
C ASP A 109 10.54 -8.25 4.63
N GLY A 110 9.48 -7.50 4.35
CA GLY A 110 9.54 -6.10 3.96
C GLY A 110 8.33 -5.31 4.43
N GLN A 111 8.43 -3.98 4.33
CA GLN A 111 7.35 -3.05 4.69
C GLN A 111 7.14 -2.05 3.57
N ILE A 112 5.88 -1.68 3.33
CA ILE A 112 5.54 -0.57 2.45
C ILE A 112 4.60 0.40 3.15
N LEU A 113 4.53 1.61 2.64
CA LEU A 113 3.57 2.63 3.05
C LEU A 113 3.23 3.50 1.84
N VAL A 114 1.99 3.97 1.76
CA VAL A 114 1.58 4.90 0.70
C VAL A 114 2.39 6.19 0.82
N SER A 115 2.99 6.63 -0.29
CA SER A 115 3.91 7.78 -0.29
C SER A 115 3.25 9.05 0.24
N GLU A 116 2.01 9.30 -0.14
CA GLU A 116 1.25 10.47 0.28
C GLU A 116 0.95 10.46 1.78
N ASP A 117 0.69 9.28 2.34
CA ASP A 117 0.51 9.10 3.78
C ASP A 117 1.85 9.31 4.52
N MET A 118 2.91 8.65 4.04
CA MET A 118 4.25 8.73 4.61
C MET A 118 4.78 10.16 4.62
N LEU A 119 4.54 10.91 3.56
CA LEU A 119 5.01 12.28 3.40
C LEU A 119 4.06 13.33 4.02
N GLY A 120 2.91 12.91 4.54
CA GLY A 120 1.94 13.80 5.16
C GLY A 120 1.31 14.78 4.15
N MET A 121 0.98 14.29 2.97
CA MET A 121 0.29 15.07 1.93
C MET A 121 -1.22 15.09 2.14
N PHE A 122 -1.79 14.01 2.71
CA PHE A 122 -3.20 13.97 3.07
C PHE A 122 -3.46 14.56 4.44
N THR A 123 -4.57 15.31 4.57
CA THR A 123 -5.01 15.95 5.82
C THR A 123 -6.22 15.26 6.44
N GLU A 124 -6.85 14.35 5.72
CA GLU A 124 -8.03 13.62 6.15
C GLU A 124 -7.69 12.42 7.04
N TYR A 125 -8.65 11.50 7.15
CA TYR A 125 -8.50 10.29 7.98
C TYR A 125 -7.28 9.46 7.54
N HIS A 126 -6.47 9.09 8.52
CA HIS A 126 -5.35 8.16 8.36
C HIS A 126 -5.61 6.88 9.15
N PRO A 127 -5.37 5.70 8.57
CA PRO A 127 -5.32 4.45 9.33
C PRO A 127 -4.28 4.51 10.45
N LYS A 128 -4.53 3.78 11.55
CA LYS A 128 -3.64 3.77 12.73
C LYS A 128 -2.18 3.40 12.40
N PHE A 129 -1.97 2.59 11.38
CA PHE A 129 -0.65 2.13 10.98
C PHE A 129 0.17 3.17 10.20
N VAL A 130 -0.43 4.29 9.80
CA VAL A 130 0.27 5.33 9.05
C VAL A 130 1.15 6.14 9.98
N LYS A 131 2.46 5.99 9.82
CA LYS A 131 3.47 6.87 10.42
C LYS A 131 3.90 7.92 9.41
N LYS A 132 3.70 9.19 9.76
CA LYS A 132 4.18 10.31 8.94
C LYS A 132 5.66 10.58 9.22
N TYR A 133 6.46 10.66 8.17
CA TYR A 133 7.88 11.01 8.22
C TYR A 133 8.14 12.45 7.79
N ALA A 134 7.13 13.11 7.20
CA ALA A 134 7.16 14.51 6.83
C ALA A 134 5.77 15.14 6.97
N ASN A 135 5.65 16.45 6.76
CA ASN A 135 4.39 17.19 6.75
C ASN A 135 4.35 18.12 5.52
N LEU A 136 4.36 17.51 4.33
CA LEU A 136 4.42 18.25 3.07
C LEU A 136 3.18 19.11 2.84
N CYS A 137 2.00 18.68 3.27
CA CYS A 137 0.78 19.49 3.12
C CYS A 137 0.95 20.86 3.78
N SER A 138 1.39 20.90 5.04
CA SER A 138 1.63 22.15 5.76
C SER A 138 2.74 22.99 5.12
N ASN A 139 3.83 22.34 4.70
CA ASN A 139 4.96 23.02 4.05
C ASN A 139 4.53 23.69 2.74
N ILE A 140 3.78 22.97 1.89
CA ILE A 140 3.24 23.48 0.63
C ILE A 140 2.28 24.64 0.88
N GLN A 141 1.33 24.48 1.80
CA GLN A 141 0.39 25.55 2.14
C GLN A 141 1.10 26.81 2.63
N ASN A 142 2.10 26.67 3.49
CA ASN A 142 2.86 27.79 4.01
C ASN A 142 3.69 28.48 2.92
N ALA A 143 4.28 27.71 2.00
CA ALA A 143 5.01 28.27 0.86
C ALA A 143 4.09 29.07 -0.06
N ILE A 144 2.90 28.55 -0.39
CA ILE A 144 1.91 29.24 -1.22
C ILE A 144 1.41 30.52 -0.54
N LYS A 145 1.07 30.45 0.77
CA LYS A 145 0.64 31.63 1.53
C LYS A 145 1.70 32.71 1.55
N ARG A 146 2.97 32.33 1.75
CA ARG A 146 4.09 33.26 1.75
C ARG A 146 4.29 33.91 0.39
N PHE A 147 4.27 33.15 -0.70
CA PHE A 147 4.33 33.65 -2.06
C PHE A 147 3.19 34.65 -2.34
N SER A 148 1.95 34.27 -2.03
CA SER A 148 0.79 35.16 -2.22
C SER A 148 0.94 36.48 -1.41
N SER A 149 1.41 36.40 -0.17
CA SER A 149 1.65 37.57 0.64
C SER A 149 2.74 38.48 0.06
N GLU A 150 3.84 37.90 -0.43
CA GLU A 150 4.94 38.66 -1.05
C GLU A 150 4.48 39.36 -2.33
N VAL A 151 3.66 38.71 -3.17
CA VAL A 151 3.06 39.32 -4.37
C VAL A 151 2.12 40.47 -4.00
N ASN A 152 1.19 40.22 -3.09
CA ASN A 152 0.20 41.25 -2.68
C ASN A 152 0.83 42.48 -2.02
N ASN A 153 2.00 42.32 -1.41
CA ASN A 153 2.76 43.40 -0.77
C ASN A 153 3.87 43.97 -1.66
N ASN A 154 3.89 43.66 -2.96
CA ASN A 154 4.92 44.10 -3.93
C ASN A 154 6.36 43.73 -3.50
N LYS A 155 6.56 42.63 -2.78
CA LYS A 155 7.85 42.13 -2.35
C LYS A 155 8.44 41.10 -3.32
N PHE A 156 7.61 40.53 -4.19
CA PHE A 156 8.00 39.63 -5.26
C PHE A 156 7.39 40.07 -6.60
N PRO A 157 8.17 40.06 -7.73
CA PRO A 157 9.59 39.81 -7.79
C PRO A 157 10.43 41.01 -7.28
N ASN A 158 11.50 40.75 -6.58
CA ASN A 158 12.48 41.75 -6.25
C ASN A 158 13.65 41.72 -7.30
N LYS A 159 14.64 42.63 -7.16
CA LYS A 159 15.78 42.74 -8.08
C LYS A 159 16.53 41.43 -8.37
N LYS A 160 16.51 40.48 -7.41
CA LYS A 160 17.14 39.17 -7.57
C LYS A 160 16.36 38.22 -8.48
N PHE A 161 15.08 38.43 -8.60
CA PHE A 161 14.15 37.51 -9.26
C PHE A 161 13.43 38.13 -10.46
N ARG A 162 14.00 39.18 -11.09
CA ARG A 162 13.54 39.80 -12.32
C ARG A 162 14.67 39.96 -13.30
N TYR A 163 14.34 40.11 -14.58
CA TYR A 163 15.26 40.47 -15.63
C TYR A 163 15.22 41.99 -15.81
N ASP A 164 16.38 42.64 -15.79
CA ASP A 164 16.55 44.11 -16.04
C ASP A 164 16.87 44.33 -17.50
#